data_4aae1c5bbaf9c0a2af62519c0159f857
#
_entry.id   4aae1c5bbaf9c0a2af62519c0159f857
#
_cell.length_a   1.000
_cell.length_b   1.000
_cell.length_c   1.000
_cell.angle_alpha   90.00
_cell.angle_beta   90.00
_cell.angle_gamma   90.00
#
_symmetry.space_group_name_H-M   'P 1'
#
loop_
_entity.id
_entity.type
_entity.pdbx_description
1 polymer ?
#
loop_
_entity_poly.entity_id
_entity_poly.type
_entity_poly.pdbx_seq_one_letter_code
_entity_poly.pdbx_strand_id
1 'polypeptide(L)'
;MDLGLLYEFEAPQPWEGVHPHGQRAAERKAYASAIEQIKLADKKGFHTAWCVEHHFREGRSHMPCSEAVLGALSQVTENIRLGFGVTLLPHEFIHPARVAEKVATVDVLSGGRVEWGIGRSTPMEQAAFGVDIPRSKEKMLAACKTVVGMWEQEYYSEDSEFLKFPARMVTPKPWQDPHPPVWLAASSEESARFAGENGLGLLCFSIMQPLSKLAGIVDLYKQASARAVPLTQVTNSKVGIYTLVHCARSRADFERNRLWESMWWWYTTVAEFLLKWELNLMPPEAQERAFPLLKKQADGDFDITDFDKEDMVIVGTPEECLAKFLKYEEAGVDQVLCYVNFGHLTHAAVMESITLLGDYVIPELKRAGASRMAKSLEASVKVAL
;
A
#
# COMPACT_ATOMS: atom_id res chain seq x y z
N MET A 1 -16.06 3.50 -3.83
CA MET A 1 -14.69 3.29 -3.29
C MET A 1 -14.39 1.81 -3.20
N ASP A 2 -13.15 1.41 -3.52
CA ASP A 2 -12.71 0.02 -3.47
C ASP A 2 -11.99 -0.29 -2.14
N LEU A 3 -12.11 -1.53 -1.65
CA LEU A 3 -11.30 -2.03 -0.55
C LEU A 3 -10.21 -2.96 -1.10
N GLY A 4 -8.95 -2.61 -0.85
CA GLY A 4 -7.80 -3.48 -1.03
C GLY A 4 -7.29 -3.99 0.30
N LEU A 5 -6.35 -4.92 0.25
CA LEU A 5 -5.56 -5.35 1.41
C LEU A 5 -4.11 -4.92 1.21
N LEU A 6 -3.40 -4.65 2.30
CA LEU A 6 -1.95 -4.48 2.30
C LEU A 6 -1.30 -5.48 3.25
N TYR A 7 -0.22 -6.12 2.81
CA TYR A 7 0.52 -7.10 3.60
C TYR A 7 2.00 -6.77 3.67
N GLU A 8 2.52 -6.72 4.89
CA GLU A 8 3.95 -6.59 5.20
C GLU A 8 4.58 -7.89 5.70
N PHE A 9 3.78 -8.94 5.92
CA PHE A 9 4.21 -10.24 6.41
C PHE A 9 4.95 -10.13 7.74
N GLU A 10 4.28 -9.52 8.72
CA GLU A 10 4.82 -9.35 10.07
C GLU A 10 5.11 -10.67 10.75
N ALA A 11 6.23 -10.73 11.43
CA ALA A 11 6.63 -11.82 12.33
C ALA A 11 7.04 -11.23 13.67
N PRO A 12 6.07 -10.75 14.51
CA PRO A 12 6.35 -10.07 15.76
C PRO A 12 7.27 -10.85 16.68
N GLN A 13 8.23 -10.15 17.28
CA GLN A 13 9.10 -10.69 18.31
C GLN A 13 8.43 -10.61 19.71
N PRO A 14 8.84 -11.42 20.70
CA PRO A 14 9.88 -12.48 20.61
C PRO A 14 9.39 -13.72 19.86
N TRP A 15 10.26 -14.35 19.09
CA TRP A 15 9.94 -15.61 18.44
C TRP A 15 10.05 -16.76 19.43
N GLU A 16 9.10 -17.69 19.38
CA GLU A 16 9.13 -18.90 20.23
C GLU A 16 10.25 -19.85 19.79
N GLY A 17 11.03 -20.35 20.75
CA GLY A 17 12.13 -21.27 20.50
C GLY A 17 13.47 -20.61 20.23
N VAL A 18 14.48 -21.44 19.90
CA VAL A 18 15.86 -20.99 19.69
C VAL A 18 16.08 -20.58 18.23
N HIS A 19 16.83 -19.48 18.02
CA HIS A 19 17.25 -19.08 16.68
C HIS A 19 18.12 -20.17 16.02
N PRO A 20 17.92 -20.49 14.70
CA PRO A 20 16.99 -19.84 13.76
C PRO A 20 15.60 -20.52 13.68
N HIS A 21 15.31 -21.52 14.47
CA HIS A 21 14.08 -22.32 14.34
C HIS A 21 12.82 -21.51 14.67
N GLY A 22 12.86 -20.69 15.73
CA GLY A 22 11.74 -19.83 16.10
C GLY A 22 11.42 -18.81 15.01
N GLN A 23 12.42 -18.17 14.43
CA GLN A 23 12.27 -17.26 13.31
C GLN A 23 11.63 -17.95 12.09
N ARG A 24 12.15 -19.09 11.67
CA ARG A 24 11.61 -19.85 10.53
C ARG A 24 10.14 -20.23 10.72
N ALA A 25 9.76 -20.62 11.94
CA ALA A 25 8.40 -20.99 12.27
C ALA A 25 7.45 -19.76 12.17
N ALA A 26 7.88 -18.63 12.72
CA ALA A 26 7.12 -17.37 12.66
C ALA A 26 6.95 -16.88 11.20
N GLU A 27 8.02 -16.86 10.41
CA GLU A 27 7.99 -16.50 9.00
C GLU A 27 7.06 -17.42 8.19
N ARG A 28 7.20 -18.74 8.35
CA ARG A 28 6.32 -19.71 7.67
C ARG A 28 4.85 -19.48 8.01
N LYS A 29 4.55 -19.20 9.28
CA LYS A 29 3.18 -18.89 9.73
C LYS A 29 2.67 -17.60 9.09
N ALA A 30 3.48 -16.53 9.06
CA ALA A 30 3.10 -15.24 8.46
C ALA A 30 2.73 -15.42 6.98
N TYR A 31 3.58 -16.10 6.19
CA TYR A 31 3.31 -16.35 4.77
C TYR A 31 2.07 -17.23 4.54
N ALA A 32 1.94 -18.34 5.26
CA ALA A 32 0.79 -19.24 5.12
C ALA A 32 -0.53 -18.52 5.47
N SER A 33 -0.53 -17.78 6.58
CA SER A 33 -1.71 -17.02 7.02
C SER A 33 -2.11 -15.95 6.00
N ALA A 34 -1.15 -15.18 5.47
CA ALA A 34 -1.42 -14.14 4.49
C ALA A 34 -2.03 -14.71 3.20
N ILE A 35 -1.50 -15.83 2.69
CA ILE A 35 -2.05 -16.49 1.50
C ILE A 35 -3.50 -16.91 1.72
N GLU A 36 -3.83 -17.54 2.85
CA GLU A 36 -5.21 -17.95 3.15
C GLU A 36 -6.14 -16.75 3.34
N GLN A 37 -5.67 -15.67 3.95
CA GLN A 37 -6.42 -14.43 4.12
C GLN A 37 -6.73 -13.78 2.76
N ILE A 38 -5.75 -13.72 1.85
CA ILE A 38 -5.93 -13.15 0.51
C ILE A 38 -6.87 -14.03 -0.34
N LYS A 39 -6.77 -15.36 -0.25
CA LYS A 39 -7.74 -16.28 -0.88
C LYS A 39 -9.17 -16.07 -0.40
N LEU A 40 -9.35 -15.79 0.89
CA LEU A 40 -10.66 -15.43 1.42
C LEU A 40 -11.12 -14.08 0.88
N ALA A 41 -10.24 -13.07 0.86
CA ALA A 41 -10.55 -11.73 0.37
C ALA A 41 -10.96 -11.72 -1.11
N ASP A 42 -10.34 -12.55 -1.95
CA ASP A 42 -10.75 -12.76 -3.35
C ASP A 42 -12.23 -13.18 -3.44
N LYS A 43 -12.63 -14.18 -2.63
CA LYS A 43 -14.01 -14.68 -2.56
C LYS A 43 -14.99 -13.67 -1.95
N LYS A 44 -14.48 -12.75 -1.13
CA LYS A 44 -15.27 -11.72 -0.43
C LYS A 44 -15.37 -10.40 -1.20
N GLY A 45 -14.78 -10.34 -2.39
CA GLY A 45 -14.94 -9.23 -3.32
C GLY A 45 -14.07 -8.02 -3.02
N PHE A 46 -12.94 -8.20 -2.32
CA PHE A 46 -11.89 -7.20 -2.22
C PHE A 46 -11.27 -6.94 -3.60
N HIS A 47 -10.86 -5.72 -3.84
CA HIS A 47 -10.40 -5.28 -5.15
C HIS A 47 -8.95 -5.67 -5.43
N THR A 48 -8.04 -5.42 -4.48
CA THR A 48 -6.60 -5.61 -4.70
C THR A 48 -5.93 -6.17 -3.44
N ALA A 49 -4.96 -7.07 -3.62
CA ALA A 49 -4.00 -7.47 -2.59
C ALA A 49 -2.65 -6.84 -2.91
N TRP A 50 -2.22 -5.89 -2.09
CA TRP A 50 -0.93 -5.22 -2.20
C TRP A 50 0.10 -5.94 -1.33
N CYS A 51 1.22 -6.34 -1.91
CA CYS A 51 2.38 -6.88 -1.20
C CYS A 51 3.51 -5.87 -1.23
N VAL A 52 4.04 -5.52 -0.05
CA VAL A 52 5.18 -4.60 0.06
C VAL A 52 6.47 -5.24 -0.46
N GLU A 53 7.52 -4.45 -0.63
CA GLU A 53 8.91 -4.90 -0.74
C GLU A 53 9.73 -4.13 0.29
N HIS A 54 10.18 -4.85 1.31
CA HIS A 54 10.99 -4.30 2.39
C HIS A 54 12.13 -5.22 2.77
N HIS A 55 13.25 -4.61 3.20
CA HIS A 55 14.45 -5.31 3.58
C HIS A 55 14.90 -4.90 5.00
N PHE A 56 15.50 -5.85 5.73
CA PHE A 56 16.13 -5.59 7.04
C PHE A 56 15.19 -5.03 8.12
N ARG A 57 13.89 -5.37 8.08
CA ARG A 57 12.86 -4.90 9.02
C ARG A 57 12.41 -6.03 9.93
N GLU A 58 13.27 -6.43 10.84
CA GLU A 58 13.07 -7.52 11.79
C GLU A 58 11.75 -7.41 12.55
N GLY A 59 10.96 -8.47 12.54
CA GLY A 59 9.64 -8.53 13.18
C GLY A 59 8.53 -7.74 12.48
N ARG A 60 8.89 -6.67 11.78
CA ARG A 60 7.95 -5.70 11.20
C ARG A 60 7.56 -6.03 9.76
N SER A 61 8.52 -6.41 8.92
CA SER A 61 8.24 -6.76 7.53
C SER A 61 9.23 -7.77 7.00
N HIS A 62 8.77 -8.98 6.74
CA HIS A 62 9.57 -10.08 6.22
C HIS A 62 9.25 -10.38 4.75
N MET A 63 8.99 -9.32 3.95
CA MET A 63 8.63 -9.44 2.54
C MET A 63 9.66 -8.77 1.61
N PRO A 64 10.75 -9.45 1.28
CA PRO A 64 11.76 -8.92 0.37
C PRO A 64 11.53 -9.27 -1.11
N CYS A 65 10.57 -10.14 -1.43
CA CYS A 65 10.40 -10.73 -2.76
C CYS A 65 8.90 -10.82 -3.11
N SER A 66 8.28 -9.67 -3.36
CA SER A 66 6.84 -9.57 -3.61
C SER A 66 6.41 -10.35 -4.86
N GLU A 67 7.24 -10.40 -5.92
CA GLU A 67 6.94 -11.13 -7.15
C GLU A 67 6.74 -12.64 -6.93
N ALA A 68 7.46 -13.25 -6.00
CA ALA A 68 7.30 -14.67 -5.71
C ALA A 68 5.93 -14.96 -5.08
N VAL A 69 5.49 -14.09 -4.16
CA VAL A 69 4.19 -14.21 -3.50
C VAL A 69 3.06 -13.87 -4.45
N LEU A 70 3.17 -12.77 -5.21
CA LEU A 70 2.16 -12.37 -6.20
C LEU A 70 2.03 -13.43 -7.32
N GLY A 71 3.14 -14.05 -7.72
CA GLY A 71 3.12 -15.20 -8.63
C GLY A 71 2.38 -16.41 -8.06
N ALA A 72 2.58 -16.74 -6.79
CA ALA A 72 1.83 -17.81 -6.12
C ALA A 72 0.34 -17.44 -5.99
N LEU A 73 0.02 -16.21 -5.59
CA LEU A 73 -1.35 -15.72 -5.46
C LEU A 73 -2.10 -15.72 -6.80
N SER A 74 -1.42 -15.44 -7.92
CA SER A 74 -2.02 -15.45 -9.24
C SER A 74 -2.68 -16.78 -9.61
N GLN A 75 -2.18 -17.90 -9.03
CA GLN A 75 -2.64 -19.27 -9.31
C GLN A 75 -3.71 -19.77 -8.33
N VAL A 76 -3.95 -19.06 -7.23
CA VAL A 76 -4.89 -19.46 -6.16
C VAL A 76 -5.99 -18.43 -5.91
N THR A 77 -6.05 -17.39 -6.75
CA THR A 77 -7.08 -16.34 -6.77
C THR A 77 -7.57 -16.11 -8.18
N GLU A 78 -8.81 -15.61 -8.33
CA GLU A 78 -9.46 -15.46 -9.64
C GLU A 78 -9.74 -14.00 -10.00
N ASN A 79 -10.17 -13.17 -9.05
CA ASN A 79 -10.70 -11.83 -9.30
C ASN A 79 -9.86 -10.72 -8.73
N ILE A 80 -9.29 -10.93 -7.52
CA ILE A 80 -8.53 -9.90 -6.81
C ILE A 80 -7.31 -9.48 -7.64
N ARG A 81 -7.10 -8.17 -7.77
CA ARG A 81 -5.91 -7.64 -8.44
C ARG A 81 -4.69 -7.79 -7.54
N LEU A 82 -3.52 -7.87 -8.15
CA LEU A 82 -2.25 -8.18 -7.50
C LEU A 82 -1.34 -6.97 -7.55
N GLY A 83 -1.17 -6.32 -6.42
CA GLY A 83 -0.45 -5.05 -6.31
C GLY A 83 0.99 -5.22 -5.82
N PHE A 84 1.95 -4.69 -6.59
CA PHE A 84 3.28 -4.41 -6.07
C PHE A 84 3.20 -3.14 -5.23
N GLY A 85 3.36 -3.23 -3.93
CA GLY A 85 3.13 -2.12 -3.03
C GLY A 85 4.32 -1.73 -2.13
N VAL A 86 5.51 -1.45 -2.71
CA VAL A 86 5.85 -1.09 -4.09
C VAL A 86 7.13 -1.80 -4.57
N THR A 87 7.41 -1.77 -5.88
CA THR A 87 8.72 -2.16 -6.40
C THR A 87 9.75 -1.06 -6.14
N LEU A 88 10.92 -1.41 -5.62
CA LEU A 88 12.02 -0.49 -5.37
C LEU A 88 12.84 -0.29 -6.64
N LEU A 89 12.76 0.90 -7.24
CA LEU A 89 13.27 1.14 -8.60
C LEU A 89 14.71 1.67 -8.73
N PRO A 90 15.34 2.34 -7.74
CA PRO A 90 16.77 2.66 -7.89
C PRO A 90 17.56 1.41 -8.28
N HIS A 91 18.38 1.54 -9.32
CA HIS A 91 19.01 0.38 -9.98
C HIS A 91 19.99 -0.40 -9.10
N GLU A 92 20.40 0.17 -7.97
CA GLU A 92 21.20 -0.50 -6.94
C GLU A 92 20.39 -1.61 -6.23
N PHE A 93 19.06 -1.50 -6.15
CA PHE A 93 18.21 -2.59 -5.67
C PHE A 93 18.08 -3.68 -6.73
N ILE A 94 17.78 -3.28 -7.97
CA ILE A 94 17.52 -4.22 -9.06
C ILE A 94 17.67 -3.53 -10.43
N HIS A 95 18.19 -4.26 -11.40
CA HIS A 95 18.30 -3.76 -12.78
C HIS A 95 16.90 -3.57 -13.42
N PRO A 96 16.60 -2.43 -14.10
CA PRO A 96 15.28 -2.16 -14.69
C PRO A 96 14.75 -3.27 -15.61
N ALA A 97 15.61 -3.95 -16.39
CA ALA A 97 15.18 -5.09 -17.21
C ALA A 97 14.60 -6.23 -16.34
N ARG A 98 15.18 -6.50 -15.16
CA ARG A 98 14.64 -7.50 -14.23
C ARG A 98 13.30 -7.08 -13.65
N VAL A 99 13.10 -5.77 -13.45
CA VAL A 99 11.79 -5.25 -13.04
C VAL A 99 10.77 -5.45 -14.15
N ALA A 100 11.11 -5.08 -15.39
CA ALA A 100 10.22 -5.27 -16.53
C ALA A 100 9.81 -6.74 -16.70
N GLU A 101 10.76 -7.67 -16.60
CA GLU A 101 10.51 -9.11 -16.69
C GLU A 101 9.63 -9.63 -15.56
N LYS A 102 9.94 -9.31 -14.28
CA LYS A 102 9.21 -9.84 -13.13
C LYS A 102 7.77 -9.35 -13.07
N VAL A 103 7.53 -8.06 -13.33
CA VAL A 103 6.17 -7.48 -13.31
C VAL A 103 5.33 -8.03 -14.46
N ALA A 104 5.89 -8.08 -15.68
CA ALA A 104 5.21 -8.65 -16.83
C ALA A 104 4.92 -10.15 -16.65
N THR A 105 5.82 -10.91 -16.03
CA THR A 105 5.61 -12.33 -15.73
C THR A 105 4.40 -12.53 -14.80
N VAL A 106 4.30 -11.75 -13.72
CA VAL A 106 3.14 -11.83 -12.81
C VAL A 106 1.86 -11.39 -13.53
N ASP A 107 1.95 -10.39 -14.40
CA ASP A 107 0.80 -9.91 -15.16
C ASP A 107 0.27 -10.98 -16.13
N VAL A 108 1.15 -11.66 -16.85
CA VAL A 108 0.79 -12.81 -17.72
C VAL A 108 0.18 -13.95 -16.89
N LEU A 109 0.83 -14.35 -15.78
CA LEU A 109 0.36 -15.43 -14.92
C LEU A 109 -1.01 -15.14 -14.30
N SER A 110 -1.31 -13.88 -14.03
CA SER A 110 -2.59 -13.46 -13.43
C SER A 110 -3.67 -13.12 -14.46
N GLY A 111 -3.38 -13.14 -15.77
CA GLY A 111 -4.32 -12.73 -16.81
C GLY A 111 -4.65 -11.24 -16.76
N GLY A 112 -3.65 -10.38 -16.48
CA GLY A 112 -3.81 -8.92 -16.51
C GLY A 112 -4.36 -8.32 -15.22
N ARG A 113 -4.12 -8.94 -14.07
CA ARG A 113 -4.59 -8.43 -12.77
C ARG A 113 -3.54 -7.62 -11.99
N VAL A 114 -2.40 -7.27 -12.59
CA VAL A 114 -1.35 -6.51 -11.88
C VAL A 114 -1.71 -5.04 -11.74
N GLU A 115 -1.42 -4.49 -10.55
CA GLU A 115 -1.27 -3.07 -10.25
C GLU A 115 0.20 -2.81 -9.90
N TRP A 116 0.88 -1.89 -10.61
CA TRP A 116 2.31 -1.70 -10.42
C TRP A 116 2.61 -0.44 -9.63
N GLY A 117 2.86 -0.60 -8.35
CA GLY A 117 3.36 0.48 -7.49
C GLY A 117 4.87 0.59 -7.56
N ILE A 118 5.37 1.83 -7.60
CA ILE A 118 6.78 2.17 -7.63
C ILE A 118 7.20 3.01 -6.44
N GLY A 119 8.43 2.84 -6.00
CA GLY A 119 9.02 3.59 -4.91
C GLY A 119 10.53 3.56 -4.91
N ARG A 120 11.11 4.24 -3.92
CA ARG A 120 12.56 4.32 -3.75
C ARG A 120 13.07 3.79 -2.41
N SER A 121 12.17 3.20 -1.62
CA SER A 121 12.44 2.74 -0.27
C SER A 121 12.75 3.87 0.73
N THR A 122 13.13 3.46 1.93
CA THR A 122 13.51 4.36 3.03
C THR A 122 15.03 4.55 3.10
N PRO A 123 15.53 5.62 3.73
CA PRO A 123 16.97 5.89 3.81
C PRO A 123 17.81 4.73 4.37
N MET A 124 17.27 3.98 5.34
CA MET A 124 17.98 2.83 5.92
C MET A 124 18.21 1.72 4.88
N GLU A 125 17.18 1.35 4.16
CA GLU A 125 17.27 0.32 3.10
C GLU A 125 18.13 0.82 1.93
N GLN A 126 17.99 2.10 1.54
CA GLN A 126 18.81 2.73 0.52
C GLN A 126 20.30 2.67 0.88
N ALA A 127 20.66 3.01 2.12
CA ALA A 127 22.03 2.94 2.59
C ALA A 127 22.59 1.51 2.56
N ALA A 128 21.79 0.51 2.93
CA ALA A 128 22.19 -0.89 2.93
C ALA A 128 22.49 -1.43 1.52
N PHE A 129 21.78 -0.94 0.50
CA PHE A 129 21.99 -1.31 -0.90
C PHE A 129 22.96 -0.37 -1.66
N GLY A 130 23.52 0.65 -0.97
CA GLY A 130 24.46 1.58 -1.58
C GLY A 130 23.82 2.58 -2.55
N VAL A 131 22.52 2.86 -2.38
CA VAL A 131 21.80 3.85 -3.20
C VAL A 131 22.31 5.25 -2.89
N ASP A 132 22.58 6.05 -3.90
CA ASP A 132 22.83 7.47 -3.77
C ASP A 132 21.53 8.18 -3.34
N ILE A 133 21.37 8.37 -2.02
CA ILE A 133 20.13 8.85 -1.41
C ILE A 133 19.66 10.19 -1.99
N PRO A 134 20.51 11.22 -2.15
CA PRO A 134 20.14 12.48 -2.80
C PRO A 134 19.56 12.34 -4.19
N ARG A 135 20.03 11.37 -4.96
CA ARG A 135 19.59 11.12 -6.35
C ARG A 135 18.57 9.99 -6.49
N SER A 136 18.12 9.39 -5.39
CA SER A 136 17.23 8.22 -5.40
C SER A 136 15.89 8.48 -6.11
N LYS A 137 15.33 9.70 -6.02
CA LYS A 137 14.10 10.09 -6.73
C LYS A 137 14.33 10.15 -8.24
N GLU A 138 15.42 10.74 -8.68
CA GLU A 138 15.81 10.83 -10.10
C GLU A 138 16.02 9.44 -10.69
N LYS A 139 16.77 8.58 -9.99
CA LYS A 139 17.03 7.19 -10.40
C LYS A 139 15.74 6.38 -10.50
N MET A 140 14.83 6.52 -9.54
CA MET A 140 13.51 5.85 -9.57
C MET A 140 12.72 6.25 -10.82
N LEU A 141 12.68 7.54 -11.15
CA LEU A 141 11.94 8.03 -12.32
C LEU A 141 12.57 7.58 -13.64
N ALA A 142 13.90 7.61 -13.73
CA ALA A 142 14.62 7.10 -14.89
C ALA A 142 14.31 5.61 -15.08
N ALA A 143 14.41 4.80 -14.02
CA ALA A 143 14.10 3.38 -14.08
C ALA A 143 12.64 3.11 -14.45
N CYS A 144 11.67 3.91 -13.95
CA CYS A 144 10.27 3.79 -14.35
C CYS A 144 10.09 3.97 -15.87
N LYS A 145 10.66 5.04 -16.44
CA LYS A 145 10.63 5.30 -17.89
C LYS A 145 11.26 4.17 -18.68
N THR A 146 12.41 3.68 -18.22
CA THR A 146 13.12 2.55 -18.83
C THR A 146 12.27 1.29 -18.85
N VAL A 147 11.64 0.93 -17.72
CA VAL A 147 10.78 -0.25 -17.62
C VAL A 147 9.59 -0.14 -18.55
N VAL A 148 8.89 1.00 -18.56
CA VAL A 148 7.75 1.23 -19.47
C VAL A 148 8.20 1.20 -20.92
N GLY A 149 9.32 1.83 -21.28
CA GLY A 149 9.90 1.78 -22.63
C GLY A 149 10.22 0.34 -23.07
N MET A 150 10.69 -0.51 -22.16
CA MET A 150 10.93 -1.94 -22.43
C MET A 150 9.63 -2.71 -22.70
N TRP A 151 8.47 -2.30 -22.13
CA TRP A 151 7.18 -2.91 -22.40
C TRP A 151 6.55 -2.44 -23.72
N GLU A 152 6.64 -1.13 -24.01
CA GLU A 152 5.98 -0.49 -25.15
C GLU A 152 6.72 -0.70 -26.48
N GLN A 153 8.06 -0.91 -26.45
CA GLN A 153 8.87 -1.07 -27.64
C GLN A 153 9.21 -2.54 -27.91
N GLU A 154 9.27 -2.94 -29.19
CA GLU A 154 9.71 -4.29 -29.57
C GLU A 154 11.17 -4.52 -29.16
N TYR A 155 12.06 -3.60 -29.57
CA TYR A 155 13.46 -3.55 -29.14
C TYR A 155 13.70 -2.25 -28.39
N TYR A 156 14.27 -2.35 -27.20
CA TYR A 156 14.61 -1.21 -26.37
C TYR A 156 16.12 -1.08 -26.21
N SER A 157 16.63 0.14 -26.29
CA SER A 157 18.02 0.48 -25.95
C SER A 157 18.04 1.77 -25.15
N GLU A 158 19.05 1.94 -24.30
CA GLU A 158 19.27 3.15 -23.53
C GLU A 158 20.78 3.44 -23.42
N ASP A 159 21.14 4.70 -23.57
CA ASP A 159 22.45 5.22 -23.24
C ASP A 159 22.27 6.52 -22.46
N SER A 160 22.01 6.35 -21.16
CA SER A 160 21.84 7.43 -20.22
C SER A 160 22.94 7.43 -19.15
N GLU A 161 22.92 8.42 -18.27
CA GLU A 161 23.83 8.48 -17.14
C GLU A 161 23.67 7.26 -16.21
N PHE A 162 22.43 6.77 -16.04
CA PHE A 162 22.10 5.70 -15.08
C PHE A 162 22.15 4.31 -15.68
N LEU A 163 21.96 4.17 -16.99
CA LEU A 163 21.88 2.87 -17.65
C LEU A 163 22.42 2.91 -19.05
N LYS A 164 23.31 1.94 -19.37
CA LYS A 164 23.70 1.59 -20.74
C LYS A 164 23.15 0.21 -21.06
N PHE A 165 22.15 0.17 -21.94
CA PHE A 165 21.46 -1.05 -22.33
C PHE A 165 21.41 -1.16 -23.85
N PRO A 166 22.06 -2.18 -24.45
CA PRO A 166 22.05 -2.36 -25.90
C PRO A 166 20.66 -2.80 -26.36
N ALA A 167 20.36 -2.55 -27.64
CA ALA A 167 19.06 -2.94 -28.20
C ALA A 167 18.72 -4.42 -27.97
N ARG A 168 17.69 -4.69 -27.20
CA ARG A 168 17.19 -6.05 -26.85
C ARG A 168 15.67 -6.06 -26.80
N MET A 169 15.09 -7.18 -27.18
CA MET A 169 13.69 -7.49 -26.91
C MET A 169 13.59 -7.98 -25.46
N VAL A 170 12.85 -7.26 -24.63
CA VAL A 170 12.56 -7.66 -23.24
C VAL A 170 11.30 -8.53 -23.23
N THR A 171 11.37 -9.69 -22.63
CA THR A 171 10.28 -10.70 -22.60
C THR A 171 10.08 -11.26 -21.19
N PRO A 172 8.79 -11.56 -20.83
CA PRO A 172 7.57 -11.34 -21.60
C PRO A 172 7.19 -9.86 -21.66
N LYS A 173 6.22 -9.52 -22.51
CA LYS A 173 5.46 -8.28 -22.41
C LYS A 173 4.31 -8.48 -21.42
N PRO A 174 3.83 -7.42 -20.75
CA PRO A 174 2.62 -7.51 -19.94
C PRO A 174 1.43 -8.04 -20.73
N TRP A 175 0.50 -8.68 -20.04
CA TRP A 175 -0.80 -9.05 -20.62
C TRP A 175 -1.71 -7.83 -20.80
N GLN A 176 -1.62 -6.87 -19.90
CA GLN A 176 -2.32 -5.58 -20.01
C GLN A 176 -1.66 -4.74 -21.11
N ASP A 177 -2.48 -4.17 -22.00
CA ASP A 177 -2.03 -3.35 -23.12
C ASP A 177 -2.29 -1.86 -22.84
N PRO A 178 -1.30 -0.97 -22.93
CA PRO A 178 0.11 -1.22 -23.24
C PRO A 178 0.92 -1.75 -22.05
N HIS A 179 0.46 -1.54 -20.81
CA HIS A 179 1.10 -1.99 -19.57
C HIS A 179 0.17 -1.83 -18.36
N PRO A 180 0.47 -2.48 -17.21
CA PRO A 180 -0.29 -2.28 -15.97
C PRO A 180 -0.34 -0.81 -15.53
N PRO A 181 -1.42 -0.37 -14.86
CA PRO A 181 -1.49 0.98 -14.29
C PRO A 181 -0.38 1.19 -13.28
N VAL A 182 0.24 2.38 -13.33
CA VAL A 182 1.37 2.74 -12.48
C VAL A 182 0.90 3.58 -11.30
N TRP A 183 1.42 3.28 -10.11
CA TRP A 183 1.16 4.01 -8.88
C TRP A 183 2.46 4.48 -8.25
N LEU A 184 2.49 5.69 -7.72
CA LEU A 184 3.63 6.23 -6.98
C LEU A 184 3.37 6.20 -5.48
N ALA A 185 4.28 5.57 -4.72
CA ALA A 185 4.29 5.69 -3.27
C ALA A 185 4.72 7.09 -2.84
N ALA A 186 3.88 7.77 -2.05
CA ALA A 186 4.12 9.12 -1.59
C ALA A 186 3.65 9.31 -0.14
N SER A 187 4.40 10.10 0.62
CA SER A 187 4.07 10.48 2.00
C SER A 187 4.07 11.99 2.22
N SER A 188 4.37 12.78 1.18
CA SER A 188 4.43 14.25 1.23
C SER A 188 3.56 14.89 0.16
N GLU A 189 3.14 16.14 0.42
CA GLU A 189 2.39 16.96 -0.53
C GLU A 189 3.12 17.14 -1.87
N GLU A 190 4.44 17.36 -1.83
CA GLU A 190 5.28 17.47 -3.03
C GLU A 190 5.21 16.20 -3.89
N SER A 191 5.35 15.03 -3.25
CA SER A 191 5.31 13.75 -3.96
C SER A 191 3.92 13.41 -4.48
N ALA A 192 2.86 13.78 -3.75
CA ALA A 192 1.47 13.61 -4.19
C ALA A 192 1.16 14.50 -5.41
N ARG A 193 1.57 15.76 -5.37
CA ARG A 193 1.46 16.68 -6.52
C ARG A 193 2.20 16.13 -7.73
N PHE A 194 3.43 15.68 -7.53
CA PHE A 194 4.24 15.07 -8.59
C PHE A 194 3.56 13.86 -9.22
N ALA A 195 2.97 12.96 -8.41
CA ALA A 195 2.22 11.81 -8.93
C ALA A 195 1.07 12.28 -9.85
N GLY A 196 0.28 13.25 -9.40
CA GLY A 196 -0.83 13.81 -10.17
C GLY A 196 -0.37 14.45 -11.46
N GLU A 197 0.64 15.33 -11.45
CA GLU A 197 1.18 16.01 -12.63
C GLU A 197 1.69 15.04 -13.70
N ASN A 198 2.14 13.85 -13.31
CA ASN A 198 2.67 12.83 -14.20
C ASN A 198 1.68 11.70 -14.54
N GLY A 199 0.39 11.84 -14.19
CA GLY A 199 -0.64 10.86 -14.52
C GLY A 199 -0.45 9.50 -13.84
N LEU A 200 0.25 9.47 -12.70
CA LEU A 200 0.45 8.27 -11.88
C LEU A 200 -0.58 8.22 -10.76
N GLY A 201 -1.07 7.01 -10.43
CA GLY A 201 -1.88 6.81 -9.24
C GLY A 201 -1.10 7.16 -7.97
N LEU A 202 -1.80 7.61 -6.94
CA LEU A 202 -1.20 7.92 -5.64
C LEU A 202 -1.41 6.76 -4.68
N LEU A 203 -0.32 6.17 -4.16
CA LEU A 203 -0.34 5.34 -2.97
C LEU A 203 0.17 6.18 -1.79
N CYS A 204 -0.77 6.62 -0.94
CA CYS A 204 -0.45 7.48 0.18
C CYS A 204 -0.14 6.63 1.42
N PHE A 205 1.13 6.64 1.83
CA PHE A 205 1.64 5.93 3.00
C PHE A 205 1.74 6.82 4.26
N SER A 206 0.95 7.87 4.35
CA SER A 206 0.83 8.70 5.55
C SER A 206 -0.07 8.04 6.58
N ILE A 207 0.41 6.94 7.15
CA ILE A 207 -0.35 6.13 8.10
C ILE A 207 -0.53 6.83 9.45
N MET A 208 -1.65 6.55 10.13
CA MET A 208 -1.98 7.11 11.44
C MET A 208 -1.99 8.64 11.46
N GLN A 209 -2.36 9.25 10.36
CA GLN A 209 -2.58 10.69 10.26
C GLN A 209 -4.08 10.99 10.29
N PRO A 210 -4.50 12.12 10.86
CA PRO A 210 -5.87 12.58 10.81
C PRO A 210 -6.43 12.59 9.38
N LEU A 211 -7.69 12.17 9.22
CA LEU A 211 -8.33 12.14 7.90
C LEU A 211 -8.36 13.54 7.25
N SER A 212 -8.51 14.60 8.05
CA SER A 212 -8.47 15.99 7.56
C SER A 212 -7.16 16.34 6.86
N LYS A 213 -6.01 15.84 7.38
CA LYS A 213 -4.69 16.03 6.76
C LYS A 213 -4.56 15.21 5.48
N LEU A 214 -5.06 13.98 5.49
CA LEU A 214 -5.08 13.12 4.30
C LEU A 214 -5.94 13.73 3.19
N ALA A 215 -7.10 14.31 3.51
CA ALA A 215 -7.96 15.01 2.58
C ALA A 215 -7.21 16.14 1.84
N GLY A 216 -6.40 16.92 2.55
CA GLY A 216 -5.57 17.96 1.93
C GLY A 216 -4.57 17.41 0.89
N ILE A 217 -3.94 16.28 1.18
CA ILE A 217 -3.05 15.59 0.23
C ILE A 217 -3.82 15.07 -0.99
N VAL A 218 -5.00 14.51 -0.77
CA VAL A 218 -5.89 14.02 -1.84
C VAL A 218 -6.32 15.16 -2.75
N ASP A 219 -6.74 16.29 -2.20
CA ASP A 219 -7.14 17.47 -2.96
C ASP A 219 -5.99 18.00 -3.84
N LEU A 220 -4.79 18.12 -3.27
CA LEU A 220 -3.58 18.52 -4.02
C LEU A 220 -3.31 17.59 -5.19
N TYR A 221 -3.40 16.28 -4.96
CA TYR A 221 -3.22 15.27 -6.00
C TYR A 221 -4.27 15.38 -7.09
N LYS A 222 -5.57 15.46 -6.74
CA LYS A 222 -6.67 15.54 -7.71
C LYS A 222 -6.58 16.81 -8.56
N GLN A 223 -6.22 17.96 -7.97
CA GLN A 223 -5.99 19.20 -8.71
C GLN A 223 -4.80 19.07 -9.68
N ALA A 224 -3.73 18.43 -9.29
CA ALA A 224 -2.58 18.18 -10.14
C ALA A 224 -2.91 17.20 -11.27
N SER A 225 -3.61 16.11 -10.96
CA SER A 225 -4.03 15.08 -11.92
C SER A 225 -4.97 15.61 -13.00
N ALA A 226 -5.80 16.62 -12.69
CA ALA A 226 -6.65 17.26 -13.70
C ALA A 226 -5.87 17.98 -14.82
N ARG A 227 -4.57 18.22 -14.61
CA ARG A 227 -3.66 18.91 -15.54
C ARG A 227 -2.44 18.06 -15.89
N ALA A 228 -2.57 16.75 -15.74
CA ALA A 228 -1.46 15.83 -15.94
C ALA A 228 -0.86 15.91 -17.35
N VAL A 229 0.47 15.84 -17.40
CA VAL A 229 1.22 15.46 -18.60
C VAL A 229 1.76 14.04 -18.32
N PRO A 230 1.07 13.00 -18.81
CA PRO A 230 1.36 11.63 -18.40
C PRO A 230 2.79 11.20 -18.67
N LEU A 231 3.42 10.56 -17.69
CA LEU A 231 4.75 9.98 -17.80
C LEU A 231 4.75 8.71 -18.67
N THR A 232 3.61 8.02 -18.72
CA THR A 232 3.39 6.74 -19.42
C THR A 232 2.12 6.83 -20.25
N GLN A 233 1.88 5.87 -21.14
CA GLN A 233 0.66 5.87 -21.97
C GLN A 233 -0.61 5.58 -21.16
N VAL A 234 -0.49 4.91 -20.01
CA VAL A 234 -1.61 4.62 -19.12
C VAL A 234 -1.71 5.69 -18.04
N THR A 235 -2.74 6.53 -18.11
CA THR A 235 -3.03 7.50 -17.06
C THR A 235 -3.79 6.84 -15.92
N ASN A 236 -3.27 7.01 -14.69
CA ASN A 236 -3.93 6.56 -13.47
C ASN A 236 -4.21 7.76 -12.57
N SER A 237 -5.48 8.07 -12.33
CA SER A 237 -5.91 9.22 -11.52
C SER A 237 -6.51 8.81 -10.17
N LYS A 238 -6.27 7.57 -9.74
CA LYS A 238 -6.80 7.02 -8.49
C LYS A 238 -5.90 7.33 -7.29
N VAL A 239 -6.53 7.41 -6.12
CA VAL A 239 -5.88 7.56 -4.82
C VAL A 239 -6.14 6.33 -3.97
N GLY A 240 -5.06 5.66 -3.57
CA GLY A 240 -5.06 4.62 -2.55
C GLY A 240 -4.50 5.16 -1.23
N ILE A 241 -5.21 4.98 -0.13
CA ILE A 241 -4.74 5.32 1.22
C ILE A 241 -4.59 4.05 2.05
N TYR A 242 -3.48 3.95 2.75
CA TYR A 242 -3.14 2.88 3.66
C TYR A 242 -3.53 3.23 5.10
N THR A 243 -4.27 2.35 5.80
CA THR A 243 -4.54 2.49 7.23
C THR A 243 -4.82 1.15 7.91
N LEU A 244 -4.73 1.11 9.24
CA LEU A 244 -5.11 -0.05 10.04
C LEU A 244 -6.63 -0.23 10.00
N VAL A 245 -7.07 -1.47 9.71
CA VAL A 245 -8.48 -1.81 9.61
C VAL A 245 -8.79 -3.08 10.39
N HIS A 246 -9.77 -3.02 11.28
CA HIS A 246 -10.30 -4.21 11.97
C HIS A 246 -11.81 -4.10 12.16
N CYS A 247 -12.53 -5.04 11.57
CA CYS A 247 -13.96 -5.17 11.72
C CYS A 247 -14.30 -6.35 12.65
N ALA A 248 -15.13 -6.15 13.65
CA ALA A 248 -15.56 -7.21 14.56
C ALA A 248 -17.07 -7.13 14.79
N ARG A 249 -17.69 -8.22 15.27
CA ARG A 249 -19.16 -8.29 15.49
C ARG A 249 -19.63 -7.34 16.57
N SER A 250 -18.77 -7.10 17.57
CA SER A 250 -19.08 -6.24 18.70
C SER A 250 -17.81 -5.63 19.29
N ARG A 251 -17.98 -4.57 20.07
CA ARG A 251 -16.84 -3.96 20.79
C ARG A 251 -16.22 -4.90 21.85
N ALA A 252 -16.99 -5.86 22.40
CA ALA A 252 -16.43 -6.87 23.30
C ALA A 252 -15.42 -7.79 22.60
N ASP A 253 -15.51 -7.94 21.29
CA ASP A 253 -14.57 -8.73 20.51
C ASP A 253 -13.21 -8.05 20.37
N PHE A 254 -13.14 -6.72 20.53
CA PHE A 254 -11.87 -5.98 20.47
C PHE A 254 -10.91 -6.42 21.57
N GLU A 255 -11.43 -6.60 22.81
CA GLU A 255 -10.63 -7.11 23.92
C GLU A 255 -10.18 -8.55 23.67
N ARG A 256 -11.12 -9.42 23.25
CA ARG A 256 -10.80 -10.81 22.90
C ARG A 256 -9.74 -10.90 21.80
N ASN A 257 -9.77 -10.02 20.81
CA ASN A 257 -8.85 -9.98 19.70
C ASN A 257 -7.54 -9.25 20.03
N ARG A 258 -7.41 -8.67 21.22
CA ARG A 258 -6.26 -7.84 21.62
C ARG A 258 -6.00 -6.69 20.62
N LEU A 259 -7.07 -6.07 20.11
CA LEU A 259 -7.00 -5.07 19.07
C LEU A 259 -6.12 -3.88 19.46
N TRP A 260 -6.41 -3.29 20.61
CA TRP A 260 -5.73 -2.07 21.07
C TRP A 260 -4.25 -2.30 21.37
N GLU A 261 -3.93 -3.45 21.95
CA GLU A 261 -2.55 -3.87 22.18
C GLU A 261 -1.80 -4.07 20.84
N SER A 262 -2.45 -4.68 19.86
CA SER A 262 -1.89 -4.87 18.51
C SER A 262 -1.65 -3.54 17.80
N MET A 263 -2.56 -2.58 17.93
CA MET A 263 -2.40 -1.24 17.37
C MET A 263 -1.28 -0.47 18.05
N TRP A 264 -1.20 -0.53 19.38
CA TRP A 264 -0.11 0.10 20.13
C TRP A 264 1.25 -0.52 19.80
N TRP A 265 1.33 -1.84 19.74
CA TRP A 265 2.55 -2.53 19.29
C TRP A 265 2.98 -2.07 17.90
N TRP A 266 2.04 -2.02 16.97
CA TRP A 266 2.34 -1.59 15.61
C TRP A 266 2.84 -0.15 15.57
N TYR A 267 2.17 0.76 16.26
CA TYR A 267 2.53 2.18 16.32
C TYR A 267 3.93 2.39 16.92
N THR A 268 4.22 1.75 18.05
CA THR A 268 5.52 1.87 18.72
C THR A 268 6.64 1.22 17.93
N THR A 269 6.41 0.05 17.32
CA THR A 269 7.40 -0.63 16.49
C THR A 269 7.79 0.20 15.26
N VAL A 270 6.81 0.83 14.61
CA VAL A 270 7.07 1.76 13.50
C VAL A 270 7.82 3.00 13.98
N ALA A 271 7.39 3.58 15.09
CA ALA A 271 8.03 4.76 15.66
C ALA A 271 9.50 4.49 16.06
N GLU A 272 9.76 3.39 16.75
CA GLU A 272 11.11 2.99 17.14
C GLU A 272 12.02 2.81 15.91
N PHE A 273 11.50 2.14 14.88
CA PHE A 273 12.25 1.93 13.65
C PHE A 273 12.57 3.25 12.95
N LEU A 274 11.57 4.12 12.74
CA LEU A 274 11.75 5.39 12.06
C LEU A 274 12.62 6.37 12.86
N LEU A 275 12.45 6.43 14.18
CA LEU A 275 13.27 7.27 15.05
C LEU A 275 14.72 6.80 15.06
N LYS A 276 14.97 5.51 15.05
CA LYS A 276 16.32 4.95 15.07
C LYS A 276 17.08 5.16 13.76
N TRP A 277 16.41 5.01 12.62
CA TRP A 277 17.08 4.90 11.33
C TRP A 277 16.83 6.06 10.37
N GLU A 278 15.72 6.80 10.52
CA GLU A 278 15.30 7.80 9.53
C GLU A 278 15.17 9.21 10.12
N LEU A 279 14.66 9.30 11.34
CA LEU A 279 14.40 10.58 12.00
C LEU A 279 15.39 10.96 13.10
N ASN A 280 16.38 10.12 13.37
CA ASN A 280 17.37 10.33 14.43
C ASN A 280 18.19 11.62 14.27
N LEU A 281 18.29 12.16 13.07
CA LEU A 281 18.97 13.42 12.77
C LEU A 281 18.02 14.64 12.77
N MET A 282 16.72 14.41 12.93
CA MET A 282 15.74 15.51 13.01
C MET A 282 15.72 16.13 14.41
N PRO A 283 15.37 17.44 14.51
CA PRO A 283 15.14 18.07 15.81
C PRO A 283 14.07 17.32 16.63
N PRO A 284 14.19 17.25 17.97
CA PRO A 284 13.24 16.57 18.85
C PRO A 284 11.77 16.94 18.58
N GLU A 285 11.48 18.22 18.36
CA GLU A 285 10.13 18.71 18.06
C GLU A 285 9.57 18.15 16.74
N ALA A 286 10.42 17.84 15.77
CA ALA A 286 10.00 17.20 14.53
C ALA A 286 9.69 15.70 14.75
N GLN A 287 10.48 15.03 15.61
CA GLN A 287 10.24 13.65 16.01
C GLN A 287 8.94 13.53 16.81
N GLU A 288 8.68 14.43 17.75
CA GLU A 288 7.42 14.48 18.53
C GLU A 288 6.20 14.70 17.62
N ARG A 289 6.31 15.57 16.61
CA ARG A 289 5.24 15.79 15.62
C ARG A 289 4.98 14.57 14.72
N ALA A 290 5.99 13.77 14.47
CA ALA A 290 5.85 12.54 13.69
C ALA A 290 5.06 11.47 14.47
N PHE A 291 5.26 11.40 15.78
CA PHE A 291 4.66 10.40 16.67
C PHE A 291 4.01 11.02 17.92
N PRO A 292 2.93 11.80 17.77
CA PRO A 292 2.33 12.54 18.88
C PRO A 292 1.78 11.67 20.02
N LEU A 293 1.38 10.43 19.70
CA LEU A 293 0.84 9.52 20.73
C LEU A 293 1.93 8.99 21.68
N LEU A 294 3.20 8.93 21.26
CA LEU A 294 4.31 8.61 22.17
C LEU A 294 4.49 9.70 23.23
N LYS A 295 4.38 10.97 22.83
CA LYS A 295 4.43 12.08 23.79
C LYS A 295 3.25 12.04 24.75
N LYS A 296 2.02 11.86 24.27
CA LYS A 296 0.84 11.71 25.12
C LYS A 296 1.01 10.59 26.15
N GLN A 297 1.59 9.46 25.75
CA GLN A 297 1.86 8.36 26.67
C GLN A 297 2.89 8.75 27.74
N ALA A 298 3.97 9.40 27.33
CA ALA A 298 5.01 9.86 28.26
C ALA A 298 4.48 10.88 29.28
N ASP A 299 3.57 11.75 28.86
CA ASP A 299 2.90 12.77 29.69
C ASP A 299 1.74 12.18 30.55
N GLY A 300 1.36 10.92 30.35
CA GLY A 300 0.26 10.26 31.05
C GLY A 300 -1.15 10.61 30.54
N ASP A 301 -1.24 11.30 29.40
CA ASP A 301 -2.49 11.78 28.79
C ASP A 301 -2.98 10.88 27.64
N PHE A 302 -2.32 9.73 27.39
CA PHE A 302 -2.71 8.79 26.35
C PHE A 302 -3.96 8.02 26.73
N ASP A 303 -4.94 8.03 25.83
CA ASP A 303 -6.12 7.20 25.86
C ASP A 303 -6.16 6.32 24.60
N ILE A 304 -6.52 5.05 24.74
CA ILE A 304 -6.53 4.11 23.60
C ILE A 304 -7.48 4.55 22.48
N THR A 305 -8.51 5.32 22.82
CA THR A 305 -9.44 5.91 21.84
C THR A 305 -8.80 7.03 21.01
N ASP A 306 -7.59 7.47 21.35
CA ASP A 306 -6.85 8.46 20.53
C ASP A 306 -6.56 7.93 19.13
N PHE A 307 -6.43 6.61 18.94
CA PHE A 307 -6.35 6.01 17.62
C PHE A 307 -7.62 6.19 16.78
N ASP A 308 -8.78 6.22 17.43
CA ASP A 308 -10.08 6.33 16.79
C ASP A 308 -10.51 7.78 16.54
N LYS A 309 -9.94 8.72 17.32
CA LYS A 309 -10.16 10.14 17.14
C LYS A 309 -9.63 10.61 15.78
N GLU A 310 -10.31 11.55 15.18
CA GLU A 310 -9.92 12.14 13.90
C GLU A 310 -9.87 11.14 12.72
N ASP A 311 -10.53 9.99 12.88
CA ASP A 311 -10.62 8.93 11.86
C ASP A 311 -9.25 8.47 11.34
N MET A 312 -8.25 8.35 12.24
CA MET A 312 -6.90 7.90 11.89
C MET A 312 -6.84 6.43 11.52
N VAL A 313 -7.81 5.62 11.99
CA VAL A 313 -7.95 4.18 11.73
C VAL A 313 -9.40 3.82 11.44
N ILE A 314 -9.61 2.66 10.83
CA ILE A 314 -10.97 2.15 10.53
C ILE A 314 -11.20 0.89 11.35
N VAL A 315 -11.69 1.09 12.58
CA VAL A 315 -12.02 -0.01 13.51
C VAL A 315 -13.45 0.14 14.00
N GLY A 316 -14.16 -0.98 14.17
CA GLY A 316 -15.56 -0.94 14.60
C GLY A 316 -16.34 -2.19 14.27
N THR A 317 -17.66 -2.12 14.51
CA THR A 317 -18.63 -3.04 13.92
C THR A 317 -18.73 -2.79 12.40
N PRO A 318 -19.40 -3.66 11.62
CA PRO A 318 -19.61 -3.40 10.20
C PRO A 318 -20.20 -2.03 9.89
N GLU A 319 -21.18 -1.57 10.70
CA GLU A 319 -21.83 -0.26 10.54
C GLU A 319 -20.86 0.89 10.83
N GLU A 320 -20.06 0.77 11.91
CA GLU A 320 -19.07 1.77 12.28
C GLU A 320 -17.94 1.84 11.23
N CYS A 321 -17.46 0.70 10.75
CA CYS A 321 -16.48 0.64 9.67
C CYS A 321 -17.02 1.27 8.38
N LEU A 322 -18.26 0.94 7.99
CA LEU A 322 -18.90 1.52 6.81
C LEU A 322 -18.98 3.04 6.91
N ALA A 323 -19.41 3.57 8.06
CA ALA A 323 -19.50 5.02 8.26
C ALA A 323 -18.14 5.71 8.09
N LYS A 324 -17.04 5.10 8.57
CA LYS A 324 -15.68 5.61 8.39
C LYS A 324 -15.20 5.50 6.94
N PHE A 325 -15.42 4.37 6.28
CA PHE A 325 -15.08 4.25 4.87
C PHE A 325 -15.78 5.31 4.01
N LEU A 326 -17.04 5.63 4.31
CA LEU A 326 -17.77 6.68 3.59
C LEU A 326 -17.12 8.06 3.79
N LYS A 327 -16.58 8.38 4.97
CA LYS A 327 -15.82 9.62 5.20
C LYS A 327 -14.55 9.67 4.34
N TYR A 328 -13.82 8.55 4.22
CA TYR A 328 -12.65 8.47 3.33
C TYR A 328 -13.05 8.67 1.87
N GLU A 329 -14.17 8.10 1.44
CA GLU A 329 -14.69 8.28 0.10
C GLU A 329 -15.12 9.75 -0.17
N GLU A 330 -15.75 10.40 0.81
CA GLU A 330 -16.08 11.84 0.74
C GLU A 330 -14.84 12.72 0.65
N ALA A 331 -13.73 12.31 1.28
CA ALA A 331 -12.42 12.94 1.14
C ALA A 331 -11.73 12.68 -0.22
N GLY A 332 -12.39 11.98 -1.15
CA GLY A 332 -11.87 11.75 -2.51
C GLY A 332 -10.98 10.52 -2.66
N VAL A 333 -10.93 9.63 -1.67
CA VAL A 333 -10.18 8.37 -1.72
C VAL A 333 -10.88 7.38 -2.63
N ASP A 334 -10.15 6.81 -3.59
CA ASP A 334 -10.68 5.81 -4.52
C ASP A 334 -10.54 4.37 -3.98
N GLN A 335 -9.49 4.12 -3.20
CA GLN A 335 -9.22 2.81 -2.59
C GLN A 335 -8.64 2.95 -1.18
N VAL A 336 -9.13 2.16 -0.22
CA VAL A 336 -8.45 1.97 1.07
C VAL A 336 -7.67 0.65 1.04
N LEU A 337 -6.35 0.75 1.23
CA LEU A 337 -5.46 -0.38 1.44
C LEU A 337 -5.55 -0.78 2.92
N CYS A 338 -6.46 -1.71 3.20
CA CYS A 338 -6.75 -2.16 4.55
C CYS A 338 -5.59 -3.01 5.08
N TYR A 339 -4.88 -2.52 6.08
CA TYR A 339 -3.89 -3.30 6.79
C TYR A 339 -4.59 -4.04 7.93
N VAL A 340 -4.95 -5.30 7.67
CA VAL A 340 -5.81 -6.11 8.56
C VAL A 340 -5.03 -7.09 9.43
N ASN A 341 -3.76 -7.37 9.07
CA ASN A 341 -2.92 -8.35 9.75
C ASN A 341 -1.76 -7.64 10.45
N PHE A 342 -1.99 -7.06 11.61
CA PHE A 342 -1.00 -6.28 12.35
C PHE A 342 -0.87 -6.75 13.81
N GLY A 343 0.35 -6.67 14.31
CA GLY A 343 0.68 -6.95 15.69
C GLY A 343 0.34 -8.37 16.13
N HIS A 344 -0.39 -8.48 17.20
CA HIS A 344 -0.73 -9.75 17.83
C HIS A 344 -2.12 -10.29 17.45
N LEU A 345 -2.76 -9.71 16.43
CA LEU A 345 -4.03 -10.22 15.94
C LEU A 345 -3.89 -11.68 15.49
N THR A 346 -4.81 -12.51 15.94
CA THR A 346 -4.79 -13.93 15.55
C THR A 346 -5.26 -14.10 14.11
N HIS A 347 -4.79 -15.14 13.43
CA HIS A 347 -5.28 -15.50 12.10
C HIS A 347 -6.82 -15.58 12.05
N ALA A 348 -7.46 -16.17 13.06
CA ALA A 348 -8.90 -16.28 13.14
C ALA A 348 -9.60 -14.91 13.22
N ALA A 349 -9.08 -13.97 14.01
CA ALA A 349 -9.62 -12.61 14.11
C ALA A 349 -9.49 -11.84 12.78
N VAL A 350 -8.37 -12.00 12.07
CA VAL A 350 -8.17 -11.40 10.75
C VAL A 350 -9.12 -12.00 9.71
N MET A 351 -9.30 -13.34 9.69
CA MET A 351 -10.25 -14.02 8.80
C MET A 351 -11.70 -13.58 9.07
N GLU A 352 -12.08 -13.39 10.33
CA GLU A 352 -13.39 -12.87 10.69
C GLU A 352 -13.56 -11.43 10.22
N SER A 353 -12.57 -10.56 10.42
CA SER A 353 -12.59 -9.17 9.96
C SER A 353 -12.76 -9.08 8.43
N ILE A 354 -11.99 -9.86 7.66
CA ILE A 354 -12.12 -9.93 6.19
C ILE A 354 -13.54 -10.41 5.80
N THR A 355 -14.08 -11.40 6.51
CA THR A 355 -15.43 -11.92 6.24
C THR A 355 -16.49 -10.84 6.48
N LEU A 356 -16.42 -10.14 7.62
CA LEU A 356 -17.39 -9.08 7.95
C LEU A 356 -17.31 -7.90 6.97
N LEU A 357 -16.11 -7.46 6.63
CA LEU A 357 -15.91 -6.42 5.61
C LEU A 357 -16.49 -6.83 4.25
N GLY A 358 -16.24 -8.08 3.83
CA GLY A 358 -16.74 -8.59 2.57
C GLY A 358 -18.25 -8.78 2.51
N ASP A 359 -18.84 -9.29 3.58
CA ASP A 359 -20.27 -9.62 3.61
C ASP A 359 -21.17 -8.40 3.88
N TYR A 360 -20.69 -7.42 4.66
CA TYR A 360 -21.53 -6.31 5.12
C TYR A 360 -21.07 -4.94 4.61
N VAL A 361 -19.78 -4.69 4.46
CA VAL A 361 -19.26 -3.35 4.12
C VAL A 361 -19.10 -3.17 2.62
N ILE A 362 -18.42 -4.07 1.92
CA ILE A 362 -18.17 -3.96 0.48
C ILE A 362 -19.46 -3.82 -0.34
N PRO A 363 -20.54 -4.60 -0.09
CA PRO A 363 -21.79 -4.45 -0.84
C PRO A 363 -22.43 -3.07 -0.67
N GLU A 364 -22.37 -2.50 0.56
CA GLU A 364 -22.94 -1.18 0.85
C GLU A 364 -22.13 -0.05 0.19
N LEU A 365 -20.79 -0.13 0.20
CA LEU A 365 -19.93 0.82 -0.51
C LEU A 365 -20.23 0.82 -2.03
N LYS A 366 -20.42 -0.37 -2.63
CA LYS A 366 -20.80 -0.50 -4.05
C LYS A 366 -22.16 0.14 -4.32
N ARG A 367 -23.16 -0.06 -3.44
CA ARG A 367 -24.50 0.56 -3.56
C ARG A 367 -24.43 2.09 -3.44
N ALA A 368 -23.69 2.60 -2.48
CA ALA A 368 -23.49 4.03 -2.30
C ALA A 368 -22.80 4.68 -3.52
N GLY A 369 -21.79 4.05 -4.06
CA GLY A 369 -21.10 4.48 -5.28
C GLY A 369 -22.03 4.52 -6.50
N ALA A 370 -22.82 3.49 -6.73
CA ALA A 370 -23.80 3.43 -7.81
C ALA A 370 -24.86 4.55 -7.70
N SER A 371 -25.36 4.80 -6.48
CA SER A 371 -26.34 5.88 -6.25
C SER A 371 -25.77 7.27 -6.54
N ARG A 372 -24.51 7.54 -6.18
CA ARG A 372 -23.84 8.81 -6.50
C ARG A 372 -23.63 9.00 -8.01
N MET A 373 -23.20 7.95 -8.69
CA MET A 373 -23.01 7.97 -10.15
C MET A 373 -24.31 8.29 -10.88
N ALA A 374 -25.43 7.67 -10.47
CA ALA A 374 -26.75 7.96 -11.02
C ALA A 374 -27.15 9.44 -10.83
N LYS A 375 -26.99 9.98 -9.62
CA LYS A 375 -27.28 11.38 -9.32
C LYS A 375 -26.42 12.36 -10.13
N SER A 376 -25.14 12.03 -10.31
CA SER A 376 -24.21 12.84 -11.12
C SER A 376 -24.62 12.87 -12.60
N LEU A 377 -25.03 11.73 -13.16
CA LEU A 377 -25.53 11.63 -14.52
C LEU A 377 -26.83 12.46 -14.72
N GLU A 378 -27.77 12.34 -13.78
CA GLU A 378 -29.00 13.15 -13.79
C GLU A 378 -28.73 14.65 -13.74
N ALA A 379 -27.75 15.07 -12.91
CA ALA A 379 -27.35 16.47 -12.82
C ALA A 379 -26.71 16.97 -14.13
N SER A 380 -25.84 16.15 -14.74
CA SER A 380 -25.18 16.49 -16.00
C SER A 380 -26.18 16.62 -17.18
N VAL A 381 -27.19 15.76 -17.22
CA VAL A 381 -28.26 15.81 -18.22
C VAL A 381 -29.11 17.08 -18.04
N LYS A 382 -29.40 17.49 -16.79
CA LYS A 382 -30.17 18.73 -16.51
C LYS A 382 -29.43 20.00 -16.86
N VAL A 383 -28.10 19.99 -16.91
CA VAL A 383 -27.26 21.16 -17.31
C VAL A 383 -27.12 21.24 -18.85
N ALA A 384 -27.30 20.13 -19.54
CA ALA A 384 -27.16 20.02 -21.01
C ALA A 384 -28.49 20.29 -21.76
N LEU A 385 -29.62 20.35 -21.05
CA LEU A 385 -30.97 20.76 -21.53
C LEU A 385 -31.26 22.20 -21.13
#